data_7d4413f6614696e36d4e50caae0fe1e7
#
_entry.id   7d4413f6614696e36d4e50caae0fe1e7
#
_cell.length_a   1.000
_cell.length_b   1.000
_cell.length_c   1.000
_cell.angle_alpha   90.00
_cell.angle_beta   90.00
_cell.angle_gamma   90.00
#
_symmetry.space_group_name_H-M   'P 1'
#
loop_
_entity.id
_entity.type
_entity.pdbx_description
1 polymer ?
#
loop_
_entity_poly.entity_id
_entity_poly.type
_entity_poly.pdbx_seq_one_letter_code
_entity_poly.pdbx_strand_id
1 'polypeptide(L)'
;MRSAIIFGYYGNGNMGDEAILSSLLDQIKKNKKLKNYKITIASNDPEETIRLHFEDAQRLFGYTRLPLLLYKMIKEKPIIILGGGGILYGDSVQFYSLLAFLAKLLHLNFKIVSVSVGPYLSYNIVGFYRSDSKFFGINRFLVKFLFETANYASVRDELSRKILINSGVRRKVFLEKDLALSLKSVNKKYAKELLLTQIPKNLSRPYIGLNLRYIPDDRIRSDIIYKISVIIKYIKRLKGNIIFLPMGNKDNSDGISNDVSMYNLLKKEIKTNNLYLLRGKYHPKEMKGIYGQMDLVIGMRLHSVIFSYSKKIPVFAIAYESKVVSFCSDKHIPFVDIYNIDEAKVINFVTKYLKH
;
A
#
# COMPACT_ATOMS: atom_id res chain seq x y z
N MET A 1 30.22 -12.32 -4.93
CA MET A 1 29.36 -11.14 -5.27
C MET A 1 28.55 -10.79 -4.02
N ARG A 2 28.48 -9.53 -3.62
CA ARG A 2 27.68 -9.14 -2.46
C ARG A 2 26.20 -9.25 -2.79
N SER A 3 25.38 -9.70 -1.83
CA SER A 3 23.95 -9.93 -2.04
C SER A 3 23.07 -9.22 -1.00
N ALA A 4 21.82 -9.02 -1.34
CA ALA A 4 20.78 -8.50 -0.45
C ALA A 4 19.48 -9.28 -0.66
N ILE A 5 18.79 -9.61 0.43
CA ILE A 5 17.47 -10.21 0.39
C ILE A 5 16.48 -9.18 0.97
N ILE A 6 15.45 -8.85 0.20
CA ILE A 6 14.42 -7.88 0.60
C ILE A 6 13.15 -8.62 0.94
N PHE A 7 12.64 -8.39 2.16
CA PHE A 7 11.37 -8.90 2.67
C PHE A 7 10.34 -7.78 2.77
N GLY A 8 9.09 -8.08 2.46
CA GLY A 8 7.93 -7.20 2.54
C GLY A 8 6.67 -7.94 2.14
N TYR A 9 5.55 -7.28 1.91
CA TYR A 9 4.31 -7.90 1.46
C TYR A 9 4.20 -7.94 -0.07
N TYR A 10 5.24 -8.46 -0.74
CA TYR A 10 5.38 -8.43 -2.20
C TYR A 10 4.78 -9.67 -2.88
N GLY A 11 4.32 -9.51 -4.13
CA GLY A 11 3.69 -10.57 -4.89
C GLY A 11 2.24 -10.90 -4.43
N ASN A 12 1.60 -9.99 -3.69
CA ASN A 12 0.22 -10.15 -3.24
C ASN A 12 -0.79 -9.34 -4.04
N GLY A 13 -0.39 -8.79 -5.19
CA GLY A 13 -1.27 -7.97 -6.04
C GLY A 13 -1.67 -6.64 -5.42
N ASN A 14 -0.96 -6.16 -4.39
CA ASN A 14 -1.18 -4.87 -3.76
C ASN A 14 -0.24 -3.83 -4.37
N MET A 15 -0.78 -2.96 -5.20
CA MET A 15 -0.04 -1.90 -5.91
C MET A 15 0.76 -0.99 -4.96
N GLY A 16 0.27 -0.80 -3.74
CA GLY A 16 0.95 0.02 -2.74
C GLY A 16 2.26 -0.59 -2.26
N ASP A 17 2.27 -1.87 -1.96
CA ASP A 17 3.46 -2.58 -1.51
C ASP A 17 4.47 -2.73 -2.66
N GLU A 18 3.98 -2.94 -3.90
CA GLU A 18 4.83 -2.94 -5.09
C GLU A 18 5.45 -1.54 -5.36
N ALA A 19 4.72 -0.45 -5.04
CA ALA A 19 5.25 0.90 -5.15
C ALA A 19 6.37 1.19 -4.12
N ILE A 20 6.21 0.67 -2.91
CA ILE A 20 7.22 0.73 -1.87
C ILE A 20 8.48 -0.02 -2.33
N LEU A 21 8.31 -1.25 -2.83
CA LEU A 21 9.43 -2.04 -3.37
C LEU A 21 10.13 -1.32 -4.51
N SER A 22 9.38 -0.81 -5.49
CA SER A 22 9.93 -0.07 -6.63
C SER A 22 10.76 1.14 -6.18
N SER A 23 10.29 1.88 -5.18
CA SER A 23 11.01 3.01 -4.61
C SER A 23 12.27 2.59 -3.84
N LEU A 24 12.20 1.51 -3.08
CA LEU A 24 13.34 0.95 -2.36
C LEU A 24 14.44 0.47 -3.33
N LEU A 25 14.05 -0.22 -4.40
CA LEU A 25 14.99 -0.65 -5.45
C LEU A 25 15.64 0.55 -6.14
N ASP A 26 14.88 1.61 -6.45
CA ASP A 26 15.44 2.84 -7.00
C ASP A 26 16.47 3.49 -6.05
N GLN A 27 16.22 3.44 -4.72
CA GLN A 27 17.18 3.95 -3.73
C GLN A 27 18.43 3.09 -3.64
N ILE A 28 18.29 1.76 -3.65
CA ILE A 28 19.42 0.82 -3.64
C ILE A 28 20.28 1.04 -4.87
N LYS A 29 19.71 1.13 -6.07
CA LYS A 29 20.43 1.36 -7.33
C LYS A 29 21.19 2.68 -7.36
N LYS A 30 20.71 3.71 -6.67
CA LYS A 30 21.40 5.01 -6.54
C LYS A 30 22.48 5.03 -5.46
N ASN A 31 22.42 4.13 -4.51
CA ASN A 31 23.40 4.05 -3.43
C ASN A 31 24.72 3.46 -3.92
N LYS A 32 25.81 4.26 -3.91
CA LYS A 32 27.12 3.86 -4.38
C LYS A 32 27.63 2.56 -3.74
N LYS A 33 27.24 2.27 -2.48
CA LYS A 33 27.68 1.06 -1.74
C LYS A 33 26.83 -0.17 -2.08
N LEU A 34 25.60 0.00 -2.53
CA LEU A 34 24.62 -1.09 -2.72
C LEU A 34 24.29 -1.37 -4.20
N LYS A 35 24.59 -0.46 -5.12
CA LYS A 35 24.19 -0.56 -6.54
C LYS A 35 24.64 -1.84 -7.25
N ASN A 36 25.72 -2.47 -6.79
CA ASN A 36 26.29 -3.68 -7.38
C ASN A 36 25.94 -4.96 -6.60
N TYR A 37 24.97 -4.88 -5.67
CA TYR A 37 24.53 -6.07 -4.97
C TYR A 37 23.58 -6.89 -5.85
N LYS A 38 23.72 -8.22 -5.79
CA LYS A 38 22.69 -9.12 -6.30
C LYS A 38 21.49 -9.04 -5.37
N ILE A 39 20.34 -8.61 -5.90
CA ILE A 39 19.11 -8.46 -5.13
C ILE A 39 18.25 -9.70 -5.34
N THR A 40 17.73 -10.27 -4.25
CA THR A 40 16.68 -11.30 -4.28
C THR A 40 15.51 -10.77 -3.47
N ILE A 41 14.30 -10.78 -4.05
CA ILE A 41 13.08 -10.33 -3.40
C ILE A 41 12.35 -11.56 -2.86
N ALA A 42 12.04 -11.55 -1.57
CA ALA A 42 11.10 -12.52 -1.01
C ALA A 42 9.68 -12.15 -1.47
N SER A 43 9.05 -13.04 -2.24
CA SER A 43 7.75 -12.80 -2.87
C SER A 43 6.82 -14.00 -2.74
N ASN A 44 5.52 -13.74 -2.64
CA ASN A 44 4.46 -14.76 -2.71
C ASN A 44 4.11 -15.14 -4.16
N ASP A 45 4.43 -14.26 -5.11
CA ASP A 45 4.31 -14.50 -6.56
C ASP A 45 5.60 -14.03 -7.24
N PRO A 46 6.64 -14.89 -7.29
CA PRO A 46 7.92 -14.52 -7.87
C PRO A 46 7.85 -14.10 -9.34
N GLU A 47 7.04 -14.79 -10.15
CA GLU A 47 6.91 -14.50 -11.58
C GLU A 47 6.38 -13.08 -11.81
N GLU A 48 5.32 -12.70 -11.13
CA GLU A 48 4.76 -11.35 -11.21
C GLU A 48 5.74 -10.29 -10.66
N THR A 49 6.46 -10.61 -9.59
CA THR A 49 7.47 -9.70 -9.03
C THR A 49 8.64 -9.47 -9.99
N ILE A 50 9.13 -10.54 -10.65
CA ILE A 50 10.17 -10.43 -11.67
C ILE A 50 9.65 -9.59 -12.85
N ARG A 51 8.43 -9.86 -13.32
CA ARG A 51 7.81 -9.10 -14.41
C ARG A 51 7.71 -7.60 -14.10
N LEU A 52 7.36 -7.26 -12.85
CA LEU A 52 7.19 -5.86 -12.44
C LEU A 52 8.53 -5.14 -12.20
N HIS A 53 9.50 -5.79 -11.56
CA HIS A 53 10.67 -5.09 -11.02
C HIS A 53 11.99 -5.44 -11.72
N PHE A 54 12.01 -6.46 -12.58
CA PHE A 54 13.19 -6.94 -13.29
C PHE A 54 14.34 -7.34 -12.35
N GLU A 55 14.00 -7.85 -11.16
CA GLU A 55 14.92 -8.35 -10.15
C GLU A 55 14.59 -9.81 -9.81
N ASP A 56 15.57 -10.58 -9.34
CA ASP A 56 15.33 -11.96 -8.90
C ASP A 56 14.33 -11.99 -7.74
N ALA A 57 13.37 -12.90 -7.82
CA ALA A 57 12.37 -13.09 -6.78
C ALA A 57 12.17 -14.56 -6.46
N GLN A 58 11.96 -14.88 -5.18
CA GLN A 58 11.81 -16.26 -4.71
C GLN A 58 10.80 -16.35 -3.58
N ARG A 59 10.14 -17.51 -3.46
CA ARG A 59 9.28 -17.83 -2.30
C ARG A 59 10.16 -18.16 -1.09
N LEU A 60 10.39 -17.17 -0.24
CA LEU A 60 11.23 -17.30 0.96
C LEU A 60 10.41 -17.12 2.27
N PHE A 61 9.09 -16.97 2.16
CA PHE A 61 8.20 -16.85 3.30
C PHE A 61 7.73 -18.21 3.81
N GLY A 62 7.46 -18.25 5.13
CA GLY A 62 6.89 -19.42 5.80
C GLY A 62 7.94 -20.41 6.28
N TYR A 63 7.57 -21.21 7.27
CA TYR A 63 8.46 -22.16 7.94
C TYR A 63 8.93 -23.28 7.02
N THR A 64 8.13 -23.67 6.03
CA THR A 64 8.51 -24.70 5.03
C THR A 64 9.64 -24.25 4.11
N ARG A 65 9.89 -22.94 3.98
CA ARG A 65 10.96 -22.35 3.16
C ARG A 65 12.20 -21.99 3.97
N LEU A 66 12.18 -22.21 5.26
CA LEU A 66 13.29 -21.91 6.16
C LEU A 66 14.60 -22.62 5.79
N PRO A 67 14.64 -23.89 5.36
CA PRO A 67 15.90 -24.53 4.92
C PRO A 67 16.54 -23.82 3.74
N LEU A 68 15.75 -23.43 2.73
CA LEU A 68 16.25 -22.69 1.57
C LEU A 68 16.77 -21.30 1.97
N LEU A 69 16.04 -20.61 2.84
CA LEU A 69 16.43 -19.30 3.36
C LEU A 69 17.75 -19.39 4.15
N LEU A 70 17.88 -20.36 5.05
CA LEU A 70 19.11 -20.60 5.81
C LEU A 70 20.30 -20.90 4.90
N TYR A 71 20.12 -21.79 3.93
CA TYR A 71 21.15 -22.08 2.95
C TYR A 71 21.68 -20.81 2.27
N LYS A 72 20.77 -19.94 1.80
CA LYS A 72 21.13 -18.65 1.20
C LYS A 72 21.83 -17.72 2.19
N MET A 73 21.33 -17.61 3.43
CA MET A 73 21.92 -16.75 4.46
C MET A 73 23.36 -17.18 4.80
N ILE A 74 23.62 -18.47 4.87
CA ILE A 74 24.95 -19.03 5.16
C ILE A 74 25.88 -18.85 3.96
N LYS A 75 25.42 -19.21 2.77
CA LYS A 75 26.27 -19.24 1.55
C LYS A 75 26.58 -17.86 1.02
N GLU A 76 25.57 -16.98 0.96
CA GLU A 76 25.65 -15.68 0.29
C GLU A 76 25.98 -14.54 1.27
N LYS A 77 25.79 -14.74 2.56
CA LYS A 77 25.93 -13.72 3.62
C LYS A 77 25.29 -12.37 3.24
N PRO A 78 23.99 -12.37 2.88
CA PRO A 78 23.33 -11.19 2.34
C PRO A 78 23.10 -10.12 3.39
N ILE A 79 22.92 -8.88 2.95
CA ILE A 79 22.19 -7.88 3.76
C ILE A 79 20.72 -8.28 3.74
N ILE A 80 20.12 -8.37 4.92
CA ILE A 80 18.68 -8.60 5.06
C ILE A 80 17.99 -7.25 5.22
N ILE A 81 17.04 -6.96 4.35
CA ILE A 81 16.26 -5.70 4.37
C ILE A 81 14.79 -6.04 4.56
N LEU A 82 14.23 -5.63 5.68
CA LEU A 82 12.79 -5.62 5.89
C LEU A 82 12.27 -4.28 5.37
N GLY A 83 11.64 -4.28 4.21
CA GLY A 83 11.33 -3.08 3.44
C GLY A 83 9.86 -2.74 3.42
N GLY A 84 9.51 -1.59 3.97
CA GLY A 84 8.26 -0.84 3.80
C GLY A 84 6.94 -1.59 3.98
N GLY A 85 5.87 -0.81 4.03
CA GLY A 85 4.52 -1.35 4.15
C GLY A 85 4.06 -1.63 5.58
N GLY A 86 2.78 -1.99 5.71
CA GLY A 86 2.18 -2.39 6.99
C GLY A 86 2.36 -3.88 7.20
N ILE A 87 3.55 -4.31 7.60
CA ILE A 87 3.94 -5.73 7.64
C ILE A 87 4.16 -6.29 9.04
N LEU A 88 4.25 -5.43 10.07
CA LEU A 88 4.50 -5.85 11.44
C LEU A 88 3.22 -5.85 12.26
N TYR A 89 2.45 -6.93 12.16
CA TYR A 89 1.22 -7.17 12.92
C TYR A 89 1.00 -8.67 13.16
N GLY A 90 0.31 -9.03 14.25
CA GLY A 90 -0.04 -10.41 14.56
C GLY A 90 1.13 -11.39 14.41
N ASP A 91 0.89 -12.50 13.73
CA ASP A 91 1.87 -13.59 13.57
C ASP A 91 3.06 -13.24 12.68
N SER A 92 2.94 -12.18 11.86
CA SER A 92 4.06 -11.73 11.05
C SER A 92 5.26 -11.29 11.89
N VAL A 93 5.01 -10.76 13.09
CA VAL A 93 6.07 -10.38 14.05
C VAL A 93 6.93 -11.58 14.42
N GLN A 94 6.33 -12.78 14.56
CA GLN A 94 7.05 -14.00 14.92
C GLN A 94 8.02 -14.41 13.81
N PHE A 95 7.56 -14.44 12.57
CA PHE A 95 8.42 -14.77 11.42
C PHE A 95 9.58 -13.78 11.27
N TYR A 96 9.32 -12.48 11.33
CA TYR A 96 10.36 -11.47 11.19
C TYR A 96 11.33 -11.41 12.38
N SER A 97 10.86 -11.77 13.58
CA SER A 97 11.73 -11.91 14.75
C SER A 97 12.65 -13.12 14.63
N LEU A 98 12.16 -14.24 14.08
CA LEU A 98 13.00 -15.39 13.73
C LEU A 98 14.05 -15.01 12.70
N LEU A 99 13.67 -14.26 11.66
CA LEU A 99 14.60 -13.76 10.65
C LEU A 99 15.69 -12.87 11.27
N ALA A 100 15.33 -11.98 12.20
CA ALA A 100 16.29 -11.14 12.93
C ALA A 100 17.21 -11.97 13.82
N PHE A 101 16.68 -13.01 14.48
CA PHE A 101 17.47 -13.94 15.28
C PHE A 101 18.53 -14.66 14.43
N LEU A 102 18.13 -15.20 13.28
CA LEU A 102 19.03 -15.88 12.35
C LEU A 102 20.06 -14.91 11.78
N ALA A 103 19.65 -13.70 11.43
CA ALA A 103 20.58 -12.67 10.96
C ALA A 103 21.63 -12.33 12.03
N LYS A 104 21.22 -12.21 13.29
CA LYS A 104 22.11 -11.97 14.43
C LYS A 104 23.08 -13.13 14.64
N LEU A 105 22.58 -14.38 14.64
CA LEU A 105 23.37 -15.60 14.80
C LEU A 105 24.46 -15.74 13.72
N LEU A 106 24.11 -15.39 12.48
CA LEU A 106 25.02 -15.46 11.33
C LEU A 106 25.83 -14.16 11.11
N HIS A 107 25.76 -13.21 12.04
CA HIS A 107 26.45 -11.90 11.96
C HIS A 107 26.14 -11.12 10.67
N LEU A 108 24.90 -11.22 10.16
CA LEU A 108 24.46 -10.52 8.96
C LEU A 108 23.98 -9.12 9.27
N ASN A 109 24.11 -8.23 8.29
CA ASN A 109 23.55 -6.88 8.39
C ASN A 109 22.04 -6.95 8.20
N PHE A 110 21.28 -6.55 9.23
CA PHE A 110 19.82 -6.56 9.24
C PHE A 110 19.28 -5.15 9.33
N LYS A 111 18.43 -4.75 8.37
CA LYS A 111 17.86 -3.40 8.29
C LYS A 111 16.33 -3.44 8.21
N ILE A 112 15.71 -2.52 8.91
CA ILE A 112 14.27 -2.25 8.86
C ILE A 112 14.07 -0.87 8.26
N VAL A 113 13.35 -0.76 7.13
CA VAL A 113 13.28 0.48 6.34
C VAL A 113 11.83 0.88 6.13
N SER A 114 11.42 2.01 6.72
CA SER A 114 10.13 2.67 6.47
C SER A 114 8.91 1.75 6.64
N VAL A 115 8.92 0.88 7.67
CA VAL A 115 7.80 -0.02 7.96
C VAL A 115 6.70 0.69 8.75
N SER A 116 5.46 0.19 8.65
CA SER A 116 4.38 0.53 9.57
C SER A 116 4.18 -0.62 10.55
N VAL A 117 3.98 -0.27 11.81
CA VAL A 117 3.90 -1.21 12.93
C VAL A 117 2.57 -1.02 13.63
N GLY A 118 1.89 -2.12 13.92
CA GLY A 118 0.68 -2.02 14.72
C GLY A 118 0.24 -3.35 15.28
N PRO A 119 -0.24 -3.39 16.53
CA PRO A 119 -0.99 -4.51 17.04
C PRO A 119 -2.38 -4.49 16.40
N TYR A 120 -2.47 -4.79 15.11
CA TYR A 120 -3.76 -5.03 14.49
C TYR A 120 -4.29 -6.34 15.06
N LEU A 121 -5.31 -6.25 15.90
CA LEU A 121 -6.06 -7.42 16.30
C LEU A 121 -6.58 -8.09 15.02
N SER A 122 -6.24 -9.37 14.91
CA SER A 122 -6.68 -10.32 13.89
C SER A 122 -7.90 -9.90 13.06
N TYR A 123 -7.82 -10.04 11.80
CA TYR A 123 -8.77 -10.28 10.70
C TYR A 123 -10.30 -10.10 10.92
N ASN A 124 -10.75 -9.65 12.06
CA ASN A 124 -12.12 -9.21 12.23
C ASN A 124 -12.25 -7.83 11.60
N ILE A 125 -12.73 -7.87 10.40
CA ILE A 125 -12.88 -6.82 9.38
C ILE A 125 -13.61 -5.57 9.89
N VAL A 126 -14.19 -5.62 11.05
CA VAL A 126 -14.98 -4.58 11.70
C VAL A 126 -14.18 -3.82 12.78
N GLY A 127 -13.00 -4.28 13.14
CA GLY A 127 -12.21 -3.75 14.26
C GLY A 127 -11.12 -2.75 13.91
N PHE A 128 -11.25 -1.99 12.85
CA PHE A 128 -10.19 -1.14 12.30
C PHE A 128 -9.72 0.02 13.18
N TYR A 129 -10.47 0.39 14.19
CA TYR A 129 -10.18 1.56 15.02
C TYR A 129 -9.57 1.28 16.39
N ARG A 130 -9.38 0.03 16.79
CA ARG A 130 -8.55 -0.29 17.95
C ARG A 130 -7.10 -0.47 17.52
N SER A 131 -6.40 0.63 17.33
CA SER A 131 -4.96 0.61 17.48
C SER A 131 -4.66 0.50 18.98
N ASP A 132 -4.40 -0.71 19.45
CA ASP A 132 -3.76 -0.83 20.76
C ASP A 132 -2.47 0.00 20.74
N SER A 133 -2.25 0.77 21.79
CA SER A 133 -1.09 1.67 21.85
C SER A 133 0.25 0.92 22.00
N LYS A 134 0.23 -0.41 22.10
CA LYS A 134 1.41 -1.28 22.29
C LYS A 134 1.10 -2.74 21.94
N PHE A 135 2.13 -3.54 21.71
CA PHE A 135 2.02 -5.00 21.65
C PHE A 135 1.90 -5.60 23.05
N PHE A 136 1.27 -6.78 23.13
CA PHE A 136 1.07 -7.53 24.35
C PHE A 136 1.71 -8.92 24.27
N GLY A 137 1.88 -9.57 25.44
CA GLY A 137 2.39 -10.92 25.54
C GLY A 137 3.70 -11.15 24.82
N ILE A 138 3.83 -12.29 24.16
CA ILE A 138 5.04 -12.68 23.44
C ILE A 138 5.37 -11.71 22.29
N ASN A 139 4.38 -11.16 21.62
CA ASN A 139 4.60 -10.24 20.50
C ASN A 139 5.26 -8.93 20.95
N ARG A 140 5.04 -8.49 22.19
CA ARG A 140 5.76 -7.35 22.76
C ARG A 140 7.26 -7.63 22.89
N PHE A 141 7.62 -8.80 23.39
CA PHE A 141 9.01 -9.21 23.49
C PHE A 141 9.66 -9.36 22.10
N LEU A 142 8.96 -10.01 21.17
CA LEU A 142 9.44 -10.27 19.83
C LEU A 142 9.65 -8.98 19.03
N VAL A 143 8.73 -8.01 19.08
CA VAL A 143 8.91 -6.73 18.37
C VAL A 143 10.05 -5.92 18.96
N LYS A 144 10.22 -5.94 20.28
CA LYS A 144 11.38 -5.34 20.92
C LYS A 144 12.67 -5.98 20.43
N PHE A 145 12.78 -7.31 20.48
CA PHE A 145 13.94 -8.06 19.99
C PHE A 145 14.25 -7.74 18.53
N LEU A 146 13.22 -7.74 17.67
CA LEU A 146 13.33 -7.46 16.22
C LEU A 146 13.99 -6.08 15.99
N PHE A 147 13.50 -5.05 16.66
CA PHE A 147 14.03 -3.70 16.49
C PHE A 147 15.40 -3.52 17.13
N GLU A 148 15.62 -4.04 18.34
CA GLU A 148 16.93 -3.95 19.03
C GLU A 148 18.05 -4.68 18.27
N THR A 149 17.73 -5.74 17.50
CA THR A 149 18.69 -6.49 16.71
C THR A 149 19.07 -5.79 15.40
N ALA A 150 18.21 -4.95 14.84
CA ALA A 150 18.47 -4.33 13.56
C ALA A 150 19.68 -3.41 13.57
N ASN A 151 20.54 -3.41 12.55
CA ASN A 151 21.63 -2.44 12.39
C ASN A 151 21.12 -1.04 12.03
N TYR A 152 19.96 -0.99 11.37
CA TYR A 152 19.23 0.24 11.06
C TYR A 152 17.74 -0.01 11.19
N ALA A 153 17.00 0.94 11.78
CA ALA A 153 15.54 0.82 11.89
C ALA A 153 14.86 2.16 11.65
N SER A 154 13.89 2.15 10.75
CA SER A 154 13.00 3.28 10.51
C SER A 154 11.55 2.85 10.35
N VAL A 155 10.64 3.75 10.71
CA VAL A 155 9.19 3.62 10.50
C VAL A 155 8.69 4.80 9.69
N ARG A 156 7.55 4.63 9.01
CA ARG A 156 7.03 5.65 8.10
C ARG A 156 6.04 6.63 8.75
N ASP A 157 5.59 6.35 9.95
CA ASP A 157 4.57 7.16 10.63
C ASP A 157 4.81 7.24 12.14
N GLU A 158 4.34 8.33 12.73
CA GLU A 158 4.50 8.63 14.16
C GLU A 158 3.71 7.65 15.04
N LEU A 159 2.60 7.11 14.53
CA LEU A 159 1.82 6.10 15.25
C LEU A 159 2.66 4.84 15.47
N SER A 160 3.32 4.35 14.43
CA SER A 160 4.24 3.21 14.51
C SER A 160 5.37 3.46 15.51
N ARG A 161 5.95 4.67 15.52
CA ARG A 161 7.01 5.04 16.47
C ARG A 161 6.50 5.01 17.91
N LYS A 162 5.33 5.58 18.17
CA LYS A 162 4.70 5.55 19.50
C LYS A 162 4.43 4.13 19.98
N ILE A 163 3.89 3.26 19.10
CA ILE A 163 3.62 1.86 19.41
C ILE A 163 4.91 1.13 19.82
N LEU A 164 6.03 1.37 19.13
CA LEU A 164 7.32 0.77 19.45
C LEU A 164 7.84 1.23 20.82
N ILE A 165 7.79 2.52 21.10
CA ILE A 165 8.19 3.09 22.40
C ILE A 165 7.34 2.47 23.52
N ASN A 166 6.03 2.44 23.37
CA ASN A 166 5.11 1.86 24.35
C ASN A 166 5.30 0.33 24.51
N SER A 167 5.81 -0.34 23.49
CA SER A 167 6.17 -1.76 23.53
C SER A 167 7.55 -2.01 24.17
N GLY A 168 8.28 -0.94 24.53
CA GLY A 168 9.55 -1.02 25.24
C GLY A 168 10.79 -1.10 24.37
N VAL A 169 10.69 -0.72 23.10
CA VAL A 169 11.85 -0.54 22.21
C VAL A 169 12.66 0.68 22.68
N ARG A 170 13.92 0.48 22.99
CA ARG A 170 14.85 1.53 23.49
C ARG A 170 15.76 2.07 22.42
N ARG A 171 15.98 1.29 21.35
CA ARG A 171 16.80 1.69 20.21
C ARG A 171 16.24 2.95 19.56
N LYS A 172 17.10 3.80 19.02
CA LYS A 172 16.73 4.91 18.15
C LYS A 172 16.08 4.37 16.87
N VAL A 173 14.81 4.68 16.68
CA VAL A 173 14.04 4.38 15.45
C VAL A 173 13.81 5.69 14.71
N PHE A 174 14.27 5.74 13.47
CA PHE A 174 14.12 6.94 12.64
C PHE A 174 12.69 7.02 12.08
N LEU A 175 12.19 8.24 11.97
CA LEU A 175 10.95 8.52 11.27
C LEU A 175 11.29 8.90 9.83
N GLU A 176 10.84 8.11 8.87
CA GLU A 176 11.02 8.35 7.46
C GLU A 176 9.65 8.54 6.78
N LYS A 177 9.65 9.12 5.58
CA LYS A 177 8.43 9.20 4.78
C LYS A 177 8.12 7.84 4.17
N ASP A 178 6.84 7.58 3.91
CA ASP A 178 6.44 6.43 3.11
C ASP A 178 7.20 6.43 1.77
N LEU A 179 7.83 5.31 1.44
CA LEU A 179 8.69 5.20 0.25
C LEU A 179 7.93 5.47 -1.06
N ALA A 180 6.62 5.17 -1.12
CA ALA A 180 5.80 5.44 -2.28
C ALA A 180 5.63 6.94 -2.58
N LEU A 181 5.83 7.83 -1.60
CA LEU A 181 5.86 9.28 -1.84
C LEU A 181 6.99 9.68 -2.78
N SER A 182 8.17 9.09 -2.61
CA SER A 182 9.37 9.39 -3.41
C SER A 182 9.43 8.63 -4.74
N LEU A 183 8.53 7.67 -4.98
CA LEU A 183 8.47 6.93 -6.24
C LEU A 183 8.30 7.90 -7.41
N LYS A 184 9.20 7.84 -8.39
CA LYS A 184 9.08 8.62 -9.63
C LYS A 184 8.00 7.99 -10.50
N SER A 185 7.03 8.78 -10.98
CA SER A 185 6.08 8.31 -11.98
C SER A 185 6.69 8.32 -13.37
N VAL A 186 6.09 7.61 -14.31
CA VAL A 186 6.33 7.81 -15.75
C VAL A 186 5.96 9.23 -16.16
N ASN A 187 6.45 9.68 -17.32
CA ASN A 187 6.15 11.01 -17.84
C ASN A 187 4.65 11.20 -18.13
N LYS A 188 4.19 12.45 -18.17
CA LYS A 188 2.77 12.82 -18.30
C LYS A 188 2.16 12.34 -19.62
N LYS A 189 2.93 12.39 -20.73
CA LYS A 189 2.46 11.96 -22.06
C LYS A 189 2.19 10.48 -22.06
N TYR A 190 3.14 9.66 -21.65
CA TYR A 190 2.99 8.20 -21.59
C TYR A 190 1.87 7.78 -20.64
N ALA A 191 1.76 8.40 -19.44
CA ALA A 191 0.67 8.13 -18.52
C ALA A 191 -0.71 8.44 -19.14
N LYS A 192 -0.82 9.51 -19.93
CA LYS A 192 -2.04 9.86 -20.67
C LYS A 192 -2.35 8.81 -21.74
N GLU A 193 -1.36 8.39 -22.49
CA GLU A 193 -1.50 7.32 -23.50
C GLU A 193 -2.02 6.03 -22.88
N LEU A 194 -1.42 5.57 -21.78
CA LEU A 194 -1.89 4.40 -21.03
C LEU A 194 -3.35 4.54 -20.60
N LEU A 195 -3.73 5.69 -20.06
CA LEU A 195 -5.12 5.92 -19.67
C LEU A 195 -6.07 5.85 -20.87
N LEU A 196 -5.71 6.48 -21.99
CA LEU A 196 -6.55 6.53 -23.20
C LEU A 196 -6.71 5.18 -23.91
N THR A 197 -5.90 4.16 -23.57
CA THR A 197 -6.16 2.78 -24.01
C THR A 197 -7.32 2.12 -23.28
N GLN A 198 -7.75 2.67 -22.16
CA GLN A 198 -8.74 2.06 -21.25
C GLN A 198 -10.07 2.80 -21.20
N ILE A 199 -10.12 4.01 -21.73
CA ILE A 199 -11.31 4.87 -21.76
C ILE A 199 -11.58 5.33 -23.20
N PRO A 200 -12.82 5.74 -23.55
CA PRO A 200 -13.11 6.28 -24.88
C PRO A 200 -12.20 7.47 -25.22
N LYS A 201 -11.64 7.46 -26.44
CA LYS A 201 -10.69 8.51 -26.89
C LYS A 201 -11.28 9.93 -26.89
N ASN A 202 -12.58 10.04 -27.09
CA ASN A 202 -13.34 11.30 -27.11
C ASN A 202 -13.93 11.67 -25.75
N LEU A 203 -13.54 10.97 -24.67
CA LEU A 203 -14.06 11.25 -23.34
C LEU A 203 -13.55 12.61 -22.86
N SER A 204 -14.48 13.53 -22.58
CA SER A 204 -14.14 14.86 -22.07
C SER A 204 -13.79 14.81 -20.58
N ARG A 205 -13.00 15.79 -20.15
CA ARG A 205 -12.79 16.04 -18.71
C ARG A 205 -14.05 16.67 -18.10
N PRO A 206 -14.21 16.64 -16.75
CA PRO A 206 -13.20 16.21 -15.76
C PRO A 206 -13.17 14.68 -15.55
N TYR A 207 -11.98 14.16 -15.19
CA TYR A 207 -11.75 12.77 -14.81
C TYR A 207 -11.63 12.64 -13.30
N ILE A 208 -12.54 11.91 -12.70
CA ILE A 208 -12.58 11.65 -11.27
C ILE A 208 -12.08 10.23 -11.02
N GLY A 209 -10.92 10.11 -10.37
CA GLY A 209 -10.41 8.82 -9.92
C GLY A 209 -11.21 8.30 -8.74
N LEU A 210 -11.67 7.07 -8.81
CA LEU A 210 -12.34 6.38 -7.72
C LEU A 210 -11.57 5.12 -7.36
N ASN A 211 -11.16 4.98 -6.11
CA ASN A 211 -10.59 3.75 -5.59
C ASN A 211 -11.39 3.29 -4.37
N LEU A 212 -11.94 2.11 -4.44
CA LEU A 212 -12.64 1.46 -3.33
C LEU A 212 -12.08 0.06 -3.13
N ARG A 213 -11.89 -0.33 -1.89
CA ARG A 213 -11.52 -1.68 -1.48
C ARG A 213 -12.77 -2.52 -1.27
N TYR A 214 -12.70 -3.80 -1.62
CA TYR A 214 -13.73 -4.76 -1.23
C TYR A 214 -13.78 -4.92 0.30
N ILE A 215 -14.99 -4.83 0.85
CA ILE A 215 -15.27 -5.01 2.29
C ILE A 215 -16.12 -6.26 2.43
N PRO A 216 -15.66 -7.28 3.17
CA PRO A 216 -16.39 -8.53 3.35
C PRO A 216 -17.71 -8.39 4.12
N ASP A 217 -17.79 -7.45 5.06
CA ASP A 217 -19.04 -7.17 5.78
C ASP A 217 -20.10 -6.61 4.83
N ASP A 218 -21.20 -7.36 4.66
CA ASP A 218 -22.26 -7.07 3.70
C ASP A 218 -23.01 -5.77 4.03
N ARG A 219 -23.20 -5.45 5.31
CA ARG A 219 -23.92 -4.26 5.74
C ARG A 219 -23.09 -3.01 5.42
N ILE A 220 -21.83 -3.02 5.82
CA ILE A 220 -20.89 -1.92 5.55
C ILE A 220 -20.71 -1.75 4.05
N ARG A 221 -20.53 -2.85 3.33
CA ARG A 221 -20.34 -2.82 1.87
C ARG A 221 -21.56 -2.26 1.14
N SER A 222 -22.76 -2.65 1.54
CA SER A 222 -24.02 -2.15 0.94
C SER A 222 -24.21 -0.67 1.22
N ASP A 223 -23.91 -0.19 2.43
CA ASP A 223 -23.95 1.24 2.76
C ASP A 223 -22.96 2.04 1.92
N ILE A 224 -21.72 1.56 1.78
CA ILE A 224 -20.72 2.19 0.91
C ILE A 224 -21.23 2.28 -0.53
N ILE A 225 -21.76 1.19 -1.08
CA ILE A 225 -22.26 1.14 -2.46
C ILE A 225 -23.37 2.16 -2.63
N TYR A 226 -24.32 2.21 -1.70
CA TYR A 226 -25.43 3.18 -1.73
C TYR A 226 -24.91 4.62 -1.72
N LYS A 227 -24.09 5.00 -0.76
CA LYS A 227 -23.58 6.36 -0.59
C LYS A 227 -22.68 6.78 -1.76
N ILE A 228 -21.82 5.90 -2.23
CA ILE A 228 -21.02 6.16 -3.43
C ILE A 228 -21.90 6.30 -4.67
N SER A 229 -23.03 5.56 -4.76
CA SER A 229 -23.97 5.70 -5.87
C SER A 229 -24.58 7.11 -5.92
N VAL A 230 -24.91 7.69 -4.78
CA VAL A 230 -25.40 9.07 -4.68
C VAL A 230 -24.34 10.06 -5.17
N ILE A 231 -23.10 9.91 -4.74
CA ILE A 231 -21.96 10.75 -5.15
C ILE A 231 -21.75 10.64 -6.67
N ILE A 232 -21.76 9.42 -7.22
CA ILE A 232 -21.60 9.17 -8.67
C ILE A 232 -22.71 9.85 -9.49
N LYS A 233 -23.97 9.75 -9.04
CA LYS A 233 -25.10 10.43 -9.68
C LYS A 233 -24.90 11.96 -9.68
N TYR A 234 -24.38 12.52 -8.60
CA TYR A 234 -24.06 13.94 -8.52
C TYR A 234 -22.93 14.33 -9.49
N ILE A 235 -21.83 13.58 -9.52
CA ILE A 235 -20.71 13.79 -10.44
C ILE A 235 -21.19 13.76 -11.90
N LYS A 236 -22.11 12.84 -12.24
CA LYS A 236 -22.72 12.76 -13.58
C LYS A 236 -23.47 14.04 -13.96
N ARG A 237 -24.21 14.65 -13.03
CA ARG A 237 -24.89 15.95 -13.25
C ARG A 237 -23.90 17.07 -13.56
N LEU A 238 -22.68 17.00 -13.03
CA LEU A 238 -21.58 17.92 -13.34
C LEU A 238 -20.81 17.51 -14.62
N LYS A 239 -21.32 16.57 -15.42
CA LYS A 239 -20.68 16.00 -16.62
C LYS A 239 -19.31 15.37 -16.35
N GLY A 240 -19.05 14.97 -15.10
CA GLY A 240 -17.81 14.30 -14.72
C GLY A 240 -17.79 12.82 -15.12
N ASN A 241 -16.61 12.33 -15.46
CA ASN A 241 -16.35 10.94 -15.82
C ASN A 241 -15.55 10.26 -14.72
N ILE A 242 -16.03 9.13 -14.25
CA ILE A 242 -15.42 8.39 -13.14
C ILE A 242 -14.58 7.26 -13.69
N ILE A 243 -13.32 7.23 -13.26
CA ILE A 243 -12.36 6.20 -13.61
C ILE A 243 -12.03 5.41 -12.35
N PHE A 244 -12.50 4.18 -12.29
CA PHE A 244 -12.19 3.29 -11.18
C PHE A 244 -10.75 2.79 -11.32
N LEU A 245 -9.94 3.09 -10.31
CA LEU A 245 -8.50 2.85 -10.26
C LEU A 245 -8.19 1.75 -9.22
N PRO A 246 -8.18 0.46 -9.60
CA PRO A 246 -7.93 -0.62 -8.66
C PRO A 246 -6.48 -0.58 -8.18
N MET A 247 -6.27 -0.77 -6.89
CA MET A 247 -4.96 -0.87 -6.22
C MET A 247 -4.68 -2.27 -5.70
N GLY A 248 -5.68 -3.15 -5.74
CA GLY A 248 -5.59 -4.57 -5.43
C GLY A 248 -6.19 -5.39 -6.57
N ASN A 249 -5.40 -6.29 -7.16
CA ASN A 249 -5.77 -7.01 -8.38
C ASN A 249 -5.56 -8.53 -8.26
N LYS A 250 -5.44 -9.07 -7.04
CA LYS A 250 -5.29 -10.52 -6.88
C LYS A 250 -6.66 -11.17 -6.66
N ASP A 251 -6.97 -12.16 -7.48
CA ASP A 251 -8.12 -13.04 -7.27
C ASP A 251 -7.79 -14.02 -6.14
N ASN A 252 -8.02 -13.59 -4.91
CA ASN A 252 -7.99 -14.47 -3.75
C ASN A 252 -9.40 -14.99 -3.49
N SER A 253 -9.50 -16.17 -2.92
CA SER A 253 -10.77 -16.82 -2.55
C SER A 253 -11.66 -15.96 -1.63
N ASP A 254 -11.07 -15.01 -0.90
CA ASP A 254 -11.76 -14.07 -0.01
C ASP A 254 -12.20 -12.76 -0.70
N GLY A 255 -11.78 -12.50 -1.93
CA GLY A 255 -12.07 -11.26 -2.68
C GLY A 255 -11.44 -9.98 -2.09
N ILE A 256 -10.84 -10.03 -0.91
CA ILE A 256 -10.39 -8.85 -0.14
C ILE A 256 -9.28 -8.08 -0.88
N SER A 257 -8.48 -8.79 -1.65
CA SER A 257 -7.36 -8.20 -2.39
C SER A 257 -7.75 -7.76 -3.81
N ASN A 258 -9.02 -7.95 -4.21
CA ASN A 258 -9.51 -7.62 -5.55
C ASN A 258 -10.50 -6.44 -5.51
N ASP A 259 -9.99 -5.25 -5.86
CA ASP A 259 -10.82 -4.04 -5.92
C ASP A 259 -11.83 -4.08 -7.10
N VAL A 260 -11.59 -4.89 -8.13
CA VAL A 260 -12.48 -5.04 -9.28
C VAL A 260 -13.83 -5.63 -8.86
N SER A 261 -13.86 -6.46 -7.81
CA SER A 261 -15.11 -6.96 -7.23
C SER A 261 -16.00 -5.81 -6.75
N MET A 262 -15.42 -4.76 -6.15
CA MET A 262 -16.16 -3.58 -5.72
C MET A 262 -16.68 -2.75 -6.91
N TYR A 263 -15.87 -2.63 -7.99
CA TYR A 263 -16.34 -2.01 -9.23
C TYR A 263 -17.54 -2.76 -9.82
N ASN A 264 -17.50 -4.08 -9.87
CA ASN A 264 -18.59 -4.89 -10.43
C ASN A 264 -19.90 -4.71 -9.65
N LEU A 265 -19.82 -4.66 -8.32
CA LEU A 265 -20.97 -4.39 -7.46
C LEU A 265 -21.54 -2.99 -7.72
N LEU A 266 -20.69 -1.96 -7.76
CA LEU A 266 -21.10 -0.60 -8.10
C LEU A 266 -21.76 -0.53 -9.49
N LYS A 267 -21.15 -1.18 -10.50
CA LYS A 267 -21.67 -1.16 -11.87
C LYS A 267 -23.04 -1.82 -11.98
N LYS A 268 -23.30 -2.86 -11.18
CA LYS A 268 -24.61 -3.52 -11.08
C LYS A 268 -25.66 -2.60 -10.46
N GLU A 269 -25.29 -1.89 -9.38
CA GLU A 269 -26.18 -0.96 -8.66
C GLU A 269 -26.46 0.30 -9.47
N ILE A 270 -25.42 0.84 -10.13
CA ILE A 270 -25.52 2.12 -10.83
C ILE A 270 -25.57 1.88 -12.34
N LYS A 271 -26.75 1.94 -12.92
CA LYS A 271 -26.93 1.92 -14.38
C LYS A 271 -26.43 3.24 -15.00
N THR A 272 -25.11 3.40 -15.15
CA THR A 272 -24.48 4.60 -15.70
C THR A 272 -23.42 4.30 -16.74
N ASN A 273 -23.26 5.20 -17.71
CA ASN A 273 -22.26 5.08 -18.78
C ASN A 273 -20.98 5.90 -18.51
N ASN A 274 -20.91 6.63 -17.39
CA ASN A 274 -19.76 7.48 -17.04
C ASN A 274 -18.85 6.86 -15.97
N LEU A 275 -18.91 5.55 -15.74
CA LEU A 275 -18.06 4.80 -14.84
C LEU A 275 -17.21 3.79 -15.64
N TYR A 276 -15.92 4.02 -15.71
CA TYR A 276 -14.94 3.25 -16.48
C TYR A 276 -13.98 2.52 -15.55
N LEU A 277 -13.59 1.30 -15.89
CA LEU A 277 -12.61 0.53 -15.13
C LEU A 277 -11.24 0.61 -15.81
N LEU A 278 -10.23 1.03 -15.09
CA LEU A 278 -8.84 0.85 -15.51
C LEU A 278 -8.47 -0.64 -15.39
N ARG A 279 -8.33 -1.31 -16.52
CA ARG A 279 -7.95 -2.73 -16.61
C ARG A 279 -6.47 -2.88 -16.88
N GLY A 280 -5.92 -4.05 -16.53
CA GLY A 280 -4.54 -4.41 -16.84
C GLY A 280 -3.62 -4.39 -15.62
N LYS A 281 -2.39 -4.85 -15.85
CA LYS A 281 -1.34 -4.95 -14.86
C LYS A 281 -0.29 -3.87 -15.13
N TYR A 282 -0.30 -2.84 -14.34
CA TYR A 282 0.60 -1.69 -14.49
C TYR A 282 1.80 -1.81 -13.54
N HIS A 283 2.93 -1.32 -14.01
CA HIS A 283 4.05 -1.04 -13.11
C HIS A 283 3.66 0.09 -12.12
N PRO A 284 4.13 0.09 -10.86
CA PRO A 284 3.77 1.13 -9.89
C PRO A 284 4.05 2.57 -10.36
N LYS A 285 5.10 2.79 -11.15
CA LYS A 285 5.42 4.10 -11.75
C LYS A 285 4.38 4.54 -12.79
N GLU A 286 3.81 3.60 -13.53
CA GLU A 286 2.73 3.84 -14.50
C GLU A 286 1.43 4.18 -13.77
N MET A 287 1.05 3.35 -12.79
CA MET A 287 -0.15 3.60 -11.99
C MET A 287 -0.09 4.98 -11.32
N LYS A 288 1.05 5.34 -10.70
CA LYS A 288 1.25 6.67 -10.13
C LYS A 288 1.14 7.78 -11.18
N GLY A 289 1.60 7.53 -12.40
CA GLY A 289 1.44 8.43 -13.54
C GLY A 289 -0.02 8.61 -13.94
N ILE A 290 -0.80 7.52 -13.97
CA ILE A 290 -2.24 7.52 -14.29
C ILE A 290 -3.02 8.29 -13.22
N TYR A 291 -2.72 8.12 -11.92
CA TYR A 291 -3.31 8.96 -10.86
C TYR A 291 -3.08 10.45 -11.11
N GLY A 292 -1.91 10.82 -11.65
CA GLY A 292 -1.59 12.19 -12.05
C GLY A 292 -2.36 12.73 -13.26
N GLN A 293 -3.20 11.91 -13.92
CA GLN A 293 -4.09 12.35 -15.01
C GLN A 293 -5.49 12.71 -14.50
N MET A 294 -5.82 12.43 -13.24
CA MET A 294 -7.13 12.75 -12.67
C MET A 294 -7.23 14.24 -12.33
N ASP A 295 -8.44 14.79 -12.33
CA ASP A 295 -8.73 16.15 -11.87
C ASP A 295 -8.97 16.18 -10.36
N LEU A 296 -9.55 15.11 -9.81
CA LEU A 296 -9.61 14.81 -8.38
C LEU A 296 -9.70 13.29 -8.15
N VAL A 297 -9.44 12.86 -6.91
CA VAL A 297 -9.56 11.45 -6.52
C VAL A 297 -10.40 11.30 -5.25
N ILE A 298 -11.27 10.29 -5.25
CA ILE A 298 -11.92 9.76 -4.05
C ILE A 298 -11.23 8.41 -3.78
N GLY A 299 -10.42 8.34 -2.73
CA GLY A 299 -9.54 7.21 -2.47
C GLY A 299 -9.80 6.53 -1.14
N MET A 300 -9.87 5.20 -1.15
CA MET A 300 -10.05 4.41 0.05
C MET A 300 -8.72 3.76 0.51
N ARG A 301 -7.97 3.14 -0.40
CA ARG A 301 -6.65 2.57 -0.06
C ARG A 301 -5.63 3.67 0.20
N LEU A 302 -4.80 3.49 1.23
CA LEU A 302 -3.76 4.46 1.60
C LEU A 302 -2.92 4.91 0.39
N HIS A 303 -2.47 3.98 -0.44
CA HIS A 303 -1.60 4.34 -1.56
C HIS A 303 -2.33 5.03 -2.71
N SER A 304 -3.66 4.91 -2.84
CA SER A 304 -4.44 5.76 -3.74
C SER A 304 -4.39 7.22 -3.30
N VAL A 305 -4.45 7.46 -1.99
CA VAL A 305 -4.31 8.80 -1.38
C VAL A 305 -2.88 9.31 -1.53
N ILE A 306 -1.87 8.47 -1.24
CA ILE A 306 -0.44 8.83 -1.37
C ILE A 306 -0.08 9.20 -2.82
N PHE A 307 -0.54 8.44 -3.81
CA PHE A 307 -0.26 8.74 -5.22
C PHE A 307 -0.87 10.08 -5.62
N SER A 308 -2.15 10.30 -5.30
CA SER A 308 -2.84 11.55 -5.58
C SER A 308 -2.14 12.73 -4.93
N TYR A 309 -1.88 12.66 -3.62
CA TYR A 309 -1.18 13.69 -2.87
C TYR A 309 0.20 14.02 -3.47
N SER A 310 0.99 12.99 -3.78
CA SER A 310 2.34 13.18 -4.33
C SER A 310 2.34 13.77 -5.75
N LYS A 311 1.23 13.64 -6.49
CA LYS A 311 1.00 14.23 -7.81
C LYS A 311 0.28 15.57 -7.73
N LYS A 312 0.02 16.08 -6.51
CA LYS A 312 -0.72 17.33 -6.28
C LYS A 312 -2.14 17.31 -6.86
N ILE A 313 -2.74 16.13 -6.94
CA ILE A 313 -4.14 15.95 -7.32
C ILE A 313 -5.00 16.09 -6.08
N PRO A 314 -6.06 16.94 -6.10
CA PRO A 314 -7.02 17.02 -5.01
C PRO A 314 -7.54 15.64 -4.65
N VAL A 315 -7.49 15.27 -3.38
CA VAL A 315 -7.91 13.94 -2.92
C VAL A 315 -8.78 14.04 -1.68
N PHE A 316 -9.88 13.29 -1.70
CA PHE A 316 -10.75 13.04 -0.55
C PHE A 316 -10.63 11.56 -0.16
N ALA A 317 -10.38 11.28 1.12
CA ALA A 317 -10.20 9.90 1.55
C ALA A 317 -11.45 9.33 2.23
N ILE A 318 -11.72 8.04 2.00
CA ILE A 318 -12.65 7.22 2.79
C ILE A 318 -11.80 6.31 3.65
N ALA A 319 -11.66 6.66 4.92
CA ALA A 319 -10.76 5.98 5.82
C ALA A 319 -11.40 4.71 6.39
N TYR A 320 -10.80 3.57 6.08
CA TYR A 320 -11.22 2.26 6.59
C TYR A 320 -10.23 1.65 7.59
N GLU A 321 -9.10 2.31 7.82
CA GLU A 321 -8.05 1.86 8.75
C GLU A 321 -7.24 3.04 9.29
N SER A 322 -6.66 2.86 10.49
CA SER A 322 -5.95 3.90 11.22
C SER A 322 -4.79 4.55 10.45
N LYS A 323 -4.09 3.81 9.59
CA LYS A 323 -3.00 4.37 8.78
C LYS A 323 -3.48 5.38 7.73
N VAL A 324 -4.71 5.23 7.21
CA VAL A 324 -5.32 6.22 6.30
C VAL A 324 -5.64 7.48 7.09
N VAL A 325 -6.28 7.34 8.26
CA VAL A 325 -6.56 8.46 9.17
C VAL A 325 -5.29 9.21 9.53
N SER A 326 -4.25 8.48 9.97
CA SER A 326 -2.97 9.07 10.38
C SER A 326 -2.32 9.87 9.24
N PHE A 327 -2.27 9.29 8.03
CA PHE A 327 -1.70 9.97 6.86
C PHE A 327 -2.52 11.21 6.46
N CYS A 328 -3.85 11.10 6.44
CA CYS A 328 -4.72 12.22 6.08
C CYS A 328 -4.62 13.37 7.09
N SER A 329 -4.58 13.05 8.39
CA SER A 329 -4.41 14.07 9.44
C SER A 329 -3.06 14.77 9.35
N ASP A 330 -1.96 14.02 9.13
CA ASP A 330 -0.61 14.57 8.96
C ASP A 330 -0.47 15.48 7.72
N LYS A 331 -1.21 15.18 6.65
CA LYS A 331 -1.15 15.91 5.39
C LYS A 331 -2.32 16.87 5.16
N HIS A 332 -3.19 17.07 6.17
CA HIS A 332 -4.38 17.91 6.09
C HIS A 332 -5.28 17.56 4.90
N ILE A 333 -5.40 16.27 4.59
CA ILE A 333 -6.27 15.73 3.55
C ILE A 333 -7.66 15.50 4.15
N PRO A 334 -8.74 16.01 3.53
CA PRO A 334 -10.09 15.76 4.00
C PRO A 334 -10.45 14.27 3.90
N PHE A 335 -11.11 13.76 4.92
CA PHE A 335 -11.56 12.38 4.94
C PHE A 335 -12.84 12.18 5.73
N VAL A 336 -13.51 11.07 5.49
CA VAL A 336 -14.62 10.53 6.27
C VAL A 336 -14.30 9.09 6.70
N ASP A 337 -14.94 8.70 7.80
CA ASP A 337 -14.88 7.33 8.28
C ASP A 337 -15.77 6.42 7.42
N ILE A 338 -15.31 5.20 7.17
CA ILE A 338 -16.06 4.19 6.39
C ILE A 338 -17.41 3.84 7.02
N TYR A 339 -17.51 3.90 8.35
CA TYR A 339 -18.76 3.62 9.09
C TYR A 339 -19.74 4.79 9.10
N ASN A 340 -19.28 5.97 8.72
CA ASN A 340 -20.10 7.18 8.68
C ASN A 340 -19.67 8.06 7.51
N ILE A 341 -19.89 7.55 6.29
CA ILE A 341 -19.64 8.32 5.07
C ILE A 341 -20.69 9.43 5.00
N ASP A 342 -20.22 10.67 5.14
CA ASP A 342 -21.00 11.87 4.94
C ASP A 342 -20.91 12.29 3.46
N GLU A 343 -21.96 11.96 2.70
CA GLU A 343 -22.02 12.23 1.26
C GLU A 343 -21.95 13.74 0.98
N ALA A 344 -22.53 14.57 1.86
CA ALA A 344 -22.54 16.01 1.67
C ALA A 344 -21.11 16.59 1.72
N LYS A 345 -20.25 16.09 2.63
CA LYS A 345 -18.85 16.49 2.68
C LYS A 345 -18.10 16.11 1.41
N VAL A 346 -18.32 14.89 0.88
CA VAL A 346 -17.71 14.45 -0.36
C VAL A 346 -18.21 15.28 -1.54
N ILE A 347 -19.52 15.51 -1.62
CA ILE A 347 -20.16 16.33 -2.67
C ILE A 347 -19.64 17.76 -2.64
N ASN A 348 -19.51 18.37 -1.47
CA ASN A 348 -18.96 19.73 -1.32
C ASN A 348 -17.49 19.79 -1.80
N PHE A 349 -16.70 18.77 -1.47
CA PHE A 349 -15.33 18.67 -1.98
C PHE A 349 -15.31 18.55 -3.51
N VAL A 350 -16.09 17.65 -4.09
CA VAL A 350 -16.22 17.48 -5.54
C VAL A 350 -16.63 18.80 -6.21
N THR A 351 -17.64 19.47 -5.66
CA THR A 351 -18.15 20.76 -6.17
C THR A 351 -17.06 21.83 -6.20
N LYS A 352 -16.27 21.92 -5.12
CA LYS A 352 -15.17 22.89 -5.01
C LYS A 352 -14.15 22.77 -6.14
N TYR A 353 -13.88 21.56 -6.61
CA TYR A 353 -12.83 21.31 -7.61
C TYR A 353 -13.35 21.06 -9.03
N LEU A 354 -14.65 20.91 -9.25
CA LEU A 354 -15.24 20.70 -10.58
C LEU A 354 -16.06 21.88 -11.12
N LYS A 355 -16.39 22.87 -10.31
CA LYS A 355 -17.17 24.05 -10.75
C LYS A 355 -16.30 25.23 -11.24
N HIS A 356 -14.99 24.98 -11.44
CA HIS A 356 -14.08 26.00 -11.99
C HIS A 356 -13.61 25.65 -13.39
#